data_d78efa3b4706a46fac4dbd5e753f653f
#
_entry.id   d78efa3b4706a46fac4dbd5e753f653f
#
_cell.length_a   1.000
_cell.length_b   1.000
_cell.length_c   1.000
_cell.angle_alpha   90.00
_cell.angle_beta   90.00
_cell.angle_gamma   90.00
#
_symmetry.space_group_name_H-M   'P 1'
#
loop_
_entity.id
_entity.type
_entity.pdbx_description
1 polymer ?
#
loop_
_entity_poly.entity_id
_entity_poly.type
_entity_poly.pdbx_seq_one_letter_code
_entity_poly.pdbx_strand_id
1 'polypeptide(L)'
;MKVKVLLINEGLVQHYRIPLFESLVNSIDLYVAHTGDFLEDVNFKQILITQKKIGPFNYYSIDHLKQYDYIIFPFNLRNLNLYFEFFKKNIYKKILYGIGVNASYGKRYDSKNLISLLRILFVYKYDYSIFYERYPLLKYISYGIPPEKMSVAYNTVAQNKNFDIEQKKYESIIFIGSLYKQKKIFDLIDAYRILIQKNTTTLKLEIIGDGEEFDNIKNYIYENNLQNNIVLHGSITDDSKLLPIMQRAAVCVSPGQAGLSVQKCFSYGIGFITTQNAITGGEIFSIQDGITGSFYDGSIDDLVKKLSMYSDLNFCKKISINSYLFYNNFRSLDIWNEGFLRNIK
;
A
#
# COMPACT_ATOMS: atom_id res chain seq x y z
N MET A 1 23.79 0.65 23.44
CA MET A 1 22.58 -0.19 23.63
C MET A 1 21.55 0.31 22.65
N LYS A 2 20.88 -0.57 21.90
CA LYS A 2 19.80 -0.12 20.97
C LYS A 2 18.62 0.42 21.78
N VAL A 3 17.96 1.46 21.27
CA VAL A 3 16.72 1.99 21.85
C VAL A 3 15.61 0.97 21.74
N LYS A 4 14.78 0.84 22.78
CA LYS A 4 13.64 -0.09 22.81
C LYS A 4 12.41 0.57 22.23
N VAL A 5 11.89 0.03 21.16
CA VAL A 5 10.73 0.55 20.42
C VAL A 5 9.60 -0.46 20.44
N LEU A 6 8.44 -0.07 20.92
CA LEU A 6 7.19 -0.83 20.81
C LEU A 6 6.37 -0.27 19.64
N LEU A 7 6.15 -1.08 18.61
CA LEU A 7 5.22 -0.78 17.52
C LEU A 7 3.90 -1.53 17.75
N ILE A 8 2.82 -0.79 17.86
CA ILE A 8 1.48 -1.36 17.97
C ILE A 8 0.92 -1.55 16.58
N ASN A 9 0.78 -2.82 16.16
CA ASN A 9 0.15 -3.18 14.88
C ASN A 9 -1.32 -3.55 15.14
N GLU A 10 -2.23 -2.84 14.46
CA GLU A 10 -3.67 -3.15 14.54
C GLU A 10 -3.97 -4.44 13.78
N GLY A 11 -4.44 -5.46 14.49
CA GLY A 11 -4.78 -6.75 13.89
C GLY A 11 -3.55 -7.65 13.68
N LEU A 12 -3.67 -8.57 12.71
CA LEU A 12 -2.61 -9.48 12.29
C LEU A 12 -1.47 -8.73 11.61
N VAL A 13 -0.24 -9.18 11.80
CA VAL A 13 0.88 -8.70 10.99
C VAL A 13 0.76 -9.30 9.59
N GLN A 14 0.53 -8.44 8.61
CA GLN A 14 0.41 -8.85 7.22
C GLN A 14 1.79 -9.26 6.67
N HIS A 15 1.85 -10.32 5.87
CA HIS A 15 3.10 -10.87 5.33
C HIS A 15 4.01 -9.83 4.65
N TYR A 16 3.43 -8.86 3.93
CA TYR A 16 4.20 -7.80 3.26
C TYR A 16 4.84 -6.79 4.22
N ARG A 17 4.42 -6.76 5.52
CA ARG A 17 5.03 -5.90 6.54
C ARG A 17 6.22 -6.56 7.24
N ILE A 18 6.31 -7.88 7.20
CA ILE A 18 7.40 -8.61 7.86
C ILE A 18 8.77 -8.11 7.39
N PRO A 19 9.06 -8.01 6.07
CA PRO A 19 10.36 -7.50 5.62
C PRO A 19 10.66 -6.05 6.07
N LEU A 20 9.62 -5.22 6.23
CA LEU A 20 9.79 -3.85 6.73
C LEU A 20 10.22 -3.87 8.20
N PHE A 21 9.56 -4.67 9.03
CA PHE A 21 9.92 -4.80 10.46
C PHE A 21 11.28 -5.46 10.66
N GLU A 22 11.61 -6.49 9.86
CA GLU A 22 12.91 -7.15 9.83
C GLU A 22 14.05 -6.15 9.54
N SER A 23 13.84 -5.22 8.64
CA SER A 23 14.86 -4.23 8.29
C SER A 23 15.21 -3.26 9.43
N LEU A 24 14.33 -3.11 10.43
CA LEU A 24 14.55 -2.23 11.57
C LEU A 24 15.38 -2.87 12.68
N VAL A 25 15.43 -4.21 12.78
CA VAL A 25 16.05 -4.90 13.94
C VAL A 25 17.55 -4.64 14.07
N ASN A 26 18.21 -4.26 12.98
CA ASN A 26 19.63 -3.88 13.02
C ASN A 26 19.86 -2.52 13.70
N SER A 27 18.89 -1.61 13.63
CA SER A 27 18.97 -0.23 14.13
C SER A 27 18.38 -0.05 15.51
N ILE A 28 17.29 -0.75 15.83
CA ILE A 28 16.53 -0.61 17.08
C ILE A 28 16.23 -1.98 17.70
N ASP A 29 15.93 -2.01 19.00
CA ASP A 29 15.39 -3.19 19.69
C ASP A 29 13.85 -3.18 19.52
N LEU A 30 13.38 -3.79 18.42
CA LEU A 30 11.99 -3.70 17.98
C LEU A 30 11.11 -4.76 18.65
N TYR A 31 10.02 -4.30 19.24
CA TYR A 31 8.91 -5.10 19.74
C TYR A 31 7.66 -4.78 18.92
N VAL A 32 7.01 -5.78 18.35
CA VAL A 32 5.76 -5.62 17.59
C VAL A 32 4.62 -6.23 18.40
N ALA A 33 3.71 -5.36 18.86
CA ALA A 33 2.48 -5.79 19.49
C ALA A 33 1.40 -6.03 18.45
N HIS A 34 0.82 -7.24 18.40
CA HIS A 34 -0.19 -7.61 17.41
C HIS A 34 -1.19 -8.62 17.95
N THR A 35 -2.34 -8.75 17.30
CA THR A 35 -3.29 -9.83 17.55
C THR A 35 -2.99 -11.02 16.62
N GLY A 36 -3.54 -12.19 16.96
CA GLY A 36 -3.37 -13.41 16.15
C GLY A 36 -2.26 -14.30 16.67
N ASP A 37 -1.82 -15.24 15.83
CA ASP A 37 -0.83 -16.23 16.23
C ASP A 37 0.58 -15.65 16.25
N PHE A 38 1.45 -16.31 17.00
CA PHE A 38 2.87 -16.02 17.00
C PHE A 38 3.47 -16.36 15.64
N LEU A 39 4.24 -15.43 15.07
CA LEU A 39 4.90 -15.63 13.78
C LEU A 39 6.19 -16.41 13.99
N GLU A 40 6.38 -17.45 13.20
CA GLU A 40 7.65 -18.18 13.12
C GLU A 40 8.65 -17.44 12.22
N ASP A 41 9.92 -17.70 12.41
CA ASP A 41 11.03 -17.23 11.55
C ASP A 41 11.11 -15.69 11.37
N VAL A 42 10.80 -14.91 12.43
CA VAL A 42 10.98 -13.45 12.45
C VAL A 42 12.00 -13.02 13.50
N ASN A 43 12.80 -12.00 13.21
CA ASN A 43 13.87 -11.53 14.09
C ASN A 43 13.44 -10.40 15.06
N PHE A 44 12.29 -9.78 14.84
CA PHE A 44 11.73 -8.82 15.80
C PHE A 44 11.02 -9.53 16.95
N LYS A 45 11.01 -8.90 18.12
CA LYS A 45 10.33 -9.43 19.31
C LYS A 45 8.82 -9.22 19.17
N GLN A 46 8.02 -10.20 19.54
CA GLN A 46 6.56 -10.16 19.43
C GLN A 46 5.89 -10.07 20.79
N ILE A 47 4.79 -9.34 20.84
CA ILE A 47 3.90 -9.24 21.98
C ILE A 47 2.49 -9.51 21.50
N LEU A 48 1.92 -10.64 21.95
CA LEU A 48 0.52 -10.92 21.64
C LEU A 48 -0.37 -10.05 22.51
N ILE A 49 -1.26 -9.30 21.89
CA ILE A 49 -2.20 -8.42 22.55
C ILE A 49 -3.64 -8.81 22.22
N THR A 50 -4.54 -8.45 23.11
CA THR A 50 -5.97 -8.66 22.90
C THR A 50 -6.63 -7.36 22.45
N GLN A 51 -7.55 -7.49 21.49
CA GLN A 51 -8.39 -6.40 21.03
C GLN A 51 -9.80 -6.52 21.62
N LYS A 52 -10.30 -5.45 22.20
CA LYS A 52 -11.70 -5.31 22.61
C LYS A 52 -12.38 -4.27 21.73
N LYS A 53 -13.55 -4.61 21.19
CA LYS A 53 -14.37 -3.67 20.42
C LYS A 53 -15.36 -2.99 21.37
N ILE A 54 -15.38 -1.66 21.38
CA ILE A 54 -16.26 -0.82 22.20
C ILE A 54 -17.02 0.12 21.27
N GLY A 55 -18.23 -0.27 20.85
CA GLY A 55 -18.96 0.42 19.80
C GLY A 55 -18.16 0.48 18.49
N PRO A 56 -17.93 1.68 17.91
CA PRO A 56 -17.12 1.83 16.70
C PRO A 56 -15.61 1.86 16.96
N PHE A 57 -15.18 1.76 18.22
CA PHE A 57 -13.79 1.88 18.63
C PHE A 57 -13.16 0.54 18.97
N ASN A 58 -11.82 0.49 18.87
CA ASN A 58 -10.99 -0.62 19.29
C ASN A 58 -10.13 -0.20 20.49
N TYR A 59 -9.97 -1.07 21.44
CA TYR A 59 -9.04 -0.94 22.54
C TYR A 59 -8.09 -2.13 22.56
N TYR A 60 -6.80 -1.87 22.69
CA TYR A 60 -5.75 -2.89 22.78
C TYR A 60 -5.19 -2.94 24.20
N SER A 61 -5.24 -4.13 24.83
CA SER A 61 -4.65 -4.32 26.15
C SER A 61 -3.15 -4.50 26.01
N ILE A 62 -2.38 -3.53 26.47
CA ILE A 62 -0.91 -3.52 26.40
C ILE A 62 -0.38 -3.11 27.77
N ASP A 63 0.40 -3.99 28.38
CA ASP A 63 0.97 -3.78 29.70
C ASP A 63 2.43 -3.28 29.62
N HIS A 64 2.93 -2.77 30.73
CA HIS A 64 4.35 -2.42 30.94
C HIS A 64 4.94 -1.43 29.91
N LEU A 65 4.16 -0.45 29.44
CA LEU A 65 4.60 0.55 28.43
C LEU A 65 5.86 1.33 28.88
N LYS A 66 6.09 1.49 30.18
CA LYS A 66 7.23 2.27 30.72
C LYS A 66 8.61 1.64 30.50
N GLN A 67 8.67 0.41 30.02
CA GLN A 67 9.95 -0.27 29.70
C GLN A 67 10.52 0.10 28.33
N TYR A 68 9.77 0.83 27.51
CA TYR A 68 10.15 1.26 26.16
C TYR A 68 10.59 2.72 26.15
N ASP A 69 11.52 3.06 25.27
CA ASP A 69 11.94 4.43 25.02
C ASP A 69 10.97 5.13 24.09
N TYR A 70 10.45 4.41 23.09
CA TYR A 70 9.47 4.89 22.12
C TYR A 70 8.28 3.92 22.01
N ILE A 71 7.09 4.50 21.85
CA ILE A 71 5.88 3.73 21.52
C ILE A 71 5.25 4.32 20.28
N ILE A 72 5.08 3.48 19.26
CA ILE A 72 4.49 3.83 17.96
C ILE A 72 3.05 3.36 17.94
N PHE A 73 2.15 4.33 17.90
CA PHE A 73 0.70 4.12 17.83
C PHE A 73 0.20 4.22 16.40
N PRO A 74 -0.65 3.30 15.94
CA PRO A 74 -1.33 3.45 14.66
C PRO A 74 -2.19 4.71 14.67
N PHE A 75 -2.03 5.59 13.68
CA PHE A 75 -2.80 6.83 13.60
C PHE A 75 -4.21 6.60 13.08
N ASN A 76 -4.96 5.81 13.83
CA ASN A 76 -6.35 5.47 13.57
C ASN A 76 -7.22 6.00 14.71
N LEU A 77 -8.08 6.97 14.43
CA LEU A 77 -8.95 7.59 15.45
C LEU A 77 -10.01 6.65 16.05
N ARG A 78 -10.15 5.43 15.51
CA ARG A 78 -10.94 4.37 16.16
C ARG A 78 -10.17 3.65 17.25
N ASN A 79 -8.88 3.91 17.44
CA ASN A 79 -8.05 3.32 18.48
C ASN A 79 -8.16 4.14 19.76
N LEU A 80 -8.81 3.60 20.79
CA LEU A 80 -9.00 4.27 22.09
C LEU A 80 -7.69 4.51 22.84
N ASN A 81 -6.67 3.70 22.61
CA ASN A 81 -5.37 3.89 23.24
C ASN A 81 -4.78 5.28 22.93
N LEU A 82 -5.05 5.84 21.72
CA LEU A 82 -4.63 7.19 21.38
C LEU A 82 -5.20 8.24 22.34
N TYR A 83 -6.47 8.12 22.71
CA TYR A 83 -7.14 9.08 23.59
C TYR A 83 -6.64 8.97 25.03
N PHE A 84 -6.42 7.75 25.51
CA PHE A 84 -5.86 7.55 26.84
C PHE A 84 -4.43 8.09 26.94
N GLU A 85 -3.61 7.88 25.92
CA GLU A 85 -2.23 8.36 25.87
C GLU A 85 -2.15 9.89 25.62
N PHE A 86 -3.17 10.49 25.03
CA PHE A 86 -3.23 11.94 24.78
C PHE A 86 -3.09 12.75 26.09
N PHE A 87 -3.71 12.28 27.17
CA PHE A 87 -3.75 13.00 28.47
C PHE A 87 -2.59 12.61 29.39
N LYS A 88 -1.87 11.52 29.12
CA LYS A 88 -0.79 11.06 29.99
C LYS A 88 0.52 11.80 29.71
N LYS A 89 1.21 12.21 30.79
CA LYS A 89 2.65 12.53 30.74
C LYS A 89 3.42 11.24 30.95
N ASN A 90 4.23 10.85 29.98
CA ASN A 90 4.97 9.59 30.01
C ASN A 90 6.48 9.85 29.96
N ILE A 91 7.25 8.84 30.42
CA ILE A 91 8.71 8.82 30.34
C ILE A 91 9.18 8.40 28.94
N TYR A 92 8.33 7.71 28.17
CA TYR A 92 8.59 7.29 26.79
C TYR A 92 8.08 8.33 25.78
N LYS A 93 8.69 8.34 24.60
CA LYS A 93 8.24 9.17 23.47
C LYS A 93 7.10 8.51 22.71
N LYS A 94 6.08 9.29 22.40
CA LYS A 94 4.87 8.83 21.67
C LYS A 94 4.93 9.24 20.21
N ILE A 95 4.84 8.25 19.32
CA ILE A 95 4.88 8.44 17.87
C ILE A 95 3.55 8.01 17.25
N LEU A 96 2.99 8.84 16.39
CA LEU A 96 1.88 8.46 15.51
C LEU A 96 2.42 7.89 14.20
N TYR A 97 1.86 6.79 13.71
CA TYR A 97 2.26 6.18 12.45
C TYR A 97 1.04 5.85 11.59
N GLY A 98 0.94 6.42 10.39
CA GLY A 98 -0.18 6.13 9.51
C GLY A 98 -0.42 7.16 8.40
N ILE A 99 -1.59 7.08 7.77
CA ILE A 99 -1.97 7.93 6.63
C ILE A 99 -2.02 9.42 7.00
N GLY A 100 -2.38 9.74 8.23
CA GLY A 100 -2.42 11.13 8.73
C GLY A 100 -3.63 11.96 8.31
N VAL A 101 -4.38 11.56 7.31
CA VAL A 101 -5.57 12.25 6.80
C VAL A 101 -6.74 11.28 6.62
N ASN A 102 -7.90 11.80 6.25
CA ASN A 102 -9.04 10.95 5.91
C ASN A 102 -8.75 10.18 4.62
N ALA A 103 -8.78 8.86 4.71
CA ALA A 103 -8.71 7.97 3.57
C ALA A 103 -9.62 6.78 3.86
N SER A 104 -10.84 6.81 3.36
CA SER A 104 -11.83 5.75 3.58
C SER A 104 -12.60 5.45 2.30
N TYR A 105 -13.12 4.23 2.22
CA TYR A 105 -13.98 3.80 1.12
C TYR A 105 -15.13 4.80 0.90
N GLY A 106 -15.36 5.17 -0.36
CA GLY A 106 -16.43 6.08 -0.75
C GLY A 106 -16.18 7.57 -0.46
N LYS A 107 -14.99 7.95 0.02
CA LYS A 107 -14.61 9.36 0.22
C LYS A 107 -13.29 9.67 -0.49
N ARG A 108 -13.17 10.89 -1.00
CA ARG A 108 -11.90 11.37 -1.57
C ARG A 108 -10.82 11.43 -0.47
N TYR A 109 -9.58 11.20 -0.87
CA TYR A 109 -8.42 11.40 0.00
C TYR A 109 -8.45 12.80 0.61
N ASP A 110 -8.25 12.87 1.94
CA ASP A 110 -8.31 14.11 2.73
C ASP A 110 -9.64 14.89 2.65
N SER A 111 -10.78 14.20 2.57
CA SER A 111 -12.07 14.87 2.68
C SER A 111 -12.20 15.61 4.02
N LYS A 112 -12.47 16.92 3.97
CA LYS A 112 -12.59 17.77 5.16
C LYS A 112 -13.82 17.40 6.00
N ASN A 113 -13.61 17.23 7.30
CA ASN A 113 -14.67 17.06 8.30
C ASN A 113 -14.16 17.49 9.69
N LEU A 114 -15.03 17.54 10.70
CA LEU A 114 -14.66 17.85 12.08
C LEU A 114 -13.58 16.91 12.66
N ILE A 115 -13.53 15.67 12.18
CA ILE A 115 -12.51 14.69 12.58
C ILE A 115 -11.10 15.12 12.13
N SER A 116 -11.00 15.95 11.09
CA SER A 116 -9.70 16.51 10.64
C SER A 116 -9.09 17.43 11.70
N LEU A 117 -9.90 18.19 12.43
CA LEU A 117 -9.42 19.05 13.54
C LEU A 117 -8.85 18.20 14.68
N LEU A 118 -9.53 17.11 15.01
CA LEU A 118 -9.05 16.20 16.05
C LEU A 118 -7.67 15.61 15.69
N ARG A 119 -7.43 15.27 14.41
CA ARG A 119 -6.11 14.81 13.97
C ARG A 119 -5.02 15.86 14.19
N ILE A 120 -5.30 17.12 13.94
CA ILE A 120 -4.33 18.22 14.18
C ILE A 120 -3.93 18.23 15.66
N LEU A 121 -4.90 18.10 16.57
CA LEU A 121 -4.63 18.07 18.01
C LEU A 121 -3.73 16.89 18.40
N PHE A 122 -3.96 15.70 17.83
CA PHE A 122 -3.10 14.55 18.07
C PHE A 122 -1.68 14.77 17.57
N VAL A 123 -1.50 15.26 16.33
CA VAL A 123 -0.18 15.51 15.76
C VAL A 123 0.57 16.62 16.55
N TYR A 124 -0.15 17.62 17.04
CA TYR A 124 0.43 18.66 17.91
C TYR A 124 0.91 18.10 19.25
N LYS A 125 0.11 17.21 19.87
CA LYS A 125 0.31 16.73 21.25
C LYS A 125 1.34 15.60 21.36
N TYR A 126 1.41 14.74 20.35
CA TYR A 126 2.37 13.63 20.34
C TYR A 126 3.78 14.15 20.08
N ASP A 127 4.80 13.38 20.51
CA ASP A 127 6.20 13.80 20.35
C ASP A 127 6.59 13.84 18.89
N TYR A 128 6.22 12.78 18.13
CA TYR A 128 6.51 12.68 16.70
C TYR A 128 5.34 12.07 15.91
N SER A 129 5.36 12.27 14.60
CA SER A 129 4.41 11.65 13.66
C SER A 129 5.13 11.18 12.41
N ILE A 130 4.87 9.94 12.00
CA ILE A 130 5.42 9.32 10.79
C ILE A 130 4.25 9.09 9.84
N PHE A 131 4.27 9.69 8.64
CA PHE A 131 3.21 9.60 7.67
C PHE A 131 3.56 8.67 6.52
N TYR A 132 2.55 8.06 5.91
CA TYR A 132 2.69 7.21 4.73
C TYR A 132 2.95 7.99 3.45
N GLU A 133 2.77 9.32 3.45
CA GLU A 133 2.96 10.20 2.31
C GLU A 133 3.39 11.61 2.73
N ARG A 134 3.98 12.34 1.78
CA ARG A 134 4.43 13.73 1.99
C ARG A 134 3.28 14.70 2.19
N TYR A 135 2.13 14.45 1.58
CA TYR A 135 0.97 15.35 1.64
C TYR A 135 0.53 15.68 3.08
N PRO A 136 0.33 14.72 4.00
CA PRO A 136 -0.03 15.03 5.38
C PRO A 136 1.02 15.88 6.09
N LEU A 137 2.31 15.63 5.85
CA LEU A 137 3.40 16.42 6.44
C LEU A 137 3.29 17.90 6.02
N LEU A 138 3.16 18.19 4.73
CA LEU A 138 3.01 19.56 4.21
C LEU A 138 1.74 20.22 4.75
N LYS A 139 0.65 19.48 4.83
CA LYS A 139 -0.60 19.94 5.42
C LYS A 139 -0.44 20.36 6.89
N TYR A 140 0.23 19.56 7.70
CA TYR A 140 0.43 19.88 9.11
C TYR A 140 1.42 21.01 9.33
N ILE A 141 2.42 21.18 8.47
CA ILE A 141 3.27 22.38 8.46
C ILE A 141 2.41 23.64 8.24
N SER A 142 1.44 23.61 7.32
CA SER A 142 0.54 24.77 7.09
C SER A 142 -0.36 25.10 8.27
N TYR A 143 -0.52 24.18 9.23
CA TYR A 143 -1.18 24.43 10.52
C TYR A 143 -0.21 24.83 11.65
N GLY A 144 1.06 25.12 11.33
CA GLY A 144 2.06 25.57 12.30
C GLY A 144 2.71 24.47 13.11
N ILE A 145 2.59 23.20 12.70
CA ILE A 145 3.30 22.10 13.37
C ILE A 145 4.74 22.06 12.87
N PRO A 146 5.74 22.06 13.79
CA PRO A 146 7.14 22.05 13.43
C PRO A 146 7.54 20.84 12.58
N PRO A 147 8.25 21.03 11.45
CA PRO A 147 8.61 19.94 10.54
C PRO A 147 9.51 18.88 11.19
N GLU A 148 10.31 19.25 12.19
CA GLU A 148 11.19 18.32 12.93
C GLU A 148 10.41 17.29 13.78
N LYS A 149 9.13 17.54 14.07
CA LYS A 149 8.23 16.58 14.72
C LYS A 149 7.66 15.54 13.77
N MET A 150 7.92 15.67 12.48
CA MET A 150 7.27 14.85 11.47
C MET A 150 8.28 14.24 10.51
N SER A 151 7.99 13.03 10.06
CA SER A 151 8.73 12.36 9.00
C SER A 151 7.81 11.61 8.06
N VAL A 152 8.35 11.13 6.95
CA VAL A 152 7.63 10.34 5.96
C VAL A 152 8.33 8.99 5.81
N ALA A 153 7.63 7.91 6.15
CA ALA A 153 7.99 6.55 5.81
C ALA A 153 6.91 6.04 4.84
N TYR A 154 7.20 6.15 3.56
CA TYR A 154 6.22 5.87 2.50
C TYR A 154 5.65 4.46 2.62
N ASN A 155 4.31 4.33 2.52
CA ASN A 155 3.69 3.01 2.53
C ASN A 155 4.20 2.20 1.33
N THR A 156 4.99 1.17 1.60
CA THR A 156 5.71 0.41 0.59
C THR A 156 5.71 -1.09 0.87
N VAL A 157 6.31 -1.85 0.00
CA VAL A 157 6.57 -3.29 0.12
C VAL A 157 8.04 -3.55 -0.21
N ALA A 158 8.63 -4.60 0.33
CA ALA A 158 9.97 -5.01 -0.07
C ALA A 158 9.97 -5.54 -1.52
N GLN A 159 11.03 -5.21 -2.25
CA GLN A 159 11.29 -5.79 -3.58
C GLN A 159 11.73 -7.24 -3.45
N ASN A 160 11.31 -8.08 -4.39
CA ASN A 160 11.82 -9.43 -4.51
C ASN A 160 13.30 -9.40 -4.95
N LYS A 161 14.17 -10.03 -4.15
CA LYS A 161 15.63 -10.03 -4.38
C LYS A 161 16.04 -10.73 -5.68
N ASN A 162 15.19 -11.63 -6.20
CA ASN A 162 15.45 -12.40 -7.43
C ASN A 162 14.90 -11.69 -8.68
N PHE A 163 14.28 -10.50 -8.53
CA PHE A 163 13.81 -9.74 -9.68
C PHE A 163 14.96 -9.04 -10.38
N ASP A 164 15.02 -9.19 -11.70
CA ASP A 164 15.99 -8.54 -12.58
C ASP A 164 15.26 -7.77 -13.69
N ILE A 165 15.43 -6.46 -13.72
CA ILE A 165 14.79 -5.58 -14.70
C ILE A 165 15.26 -5.86 -16.13
N GLU A 166 16.50 -6.34 -16.33
CA GLU A 166 17.05 -6.65 -17.65
C GLU A 166 16.36 -7.87 -18.29
N GLN A 167 15.81 -8.77 -17.46
CA GLN A 167 15.06 -9.94 -17.91
C GLN A 167 13.56 -9.66 -18.10
N LYS A 168 13.14 -8.40 -17.97
CA LYS A 168 11.73 -8.02 -18.06
C LYS A 168 11.16 -8.31 -19.44
N LYS A 169 10.00 -8.97 -19.45
CA LYS A 169 9.16 -9.23 -20.62
C LYS A 169 7.91 -8.34 -20.55
N TYR A 170 7.21 -8.23 -21.66
CA TYR A 170 6.02 -7.39 -21.79
C TYR A 170 4.93 -8.18 -22.52
N GLU A 171 4.40 -9.21 -21.84
CA GLU A 171 3.52 -10.24 -22.44
C GLU A 171 2.10 -10.20 -21.85
N SER A 172 1.89 -9.49 -20.74
CA SER A 172 0.57 -9.46 -20.09
C SER A 172 0.21 -8.10 -19.49
N ILE A 173 -1.09 -7.87 -19.42
CA ILE A 173 -1.75 -6.88 -18.56
C ILE A 173 -2.10 -7.60 -17.29
N ILE A 174 -1.85 -7.02 -16.12
CA ILE A 174 -2.20 -7.65 -14.84
C ILE A 174 -3.18 -6.82 -14.02
N PHE A 175 -3.94 -7.52 -13.18
CA PHE A 175 -4.54 -6.99 -11.98
C PHE A 175 -3.98 -7.76 -10.78
N ILE A 176 -3.65 -7.07 -9.69
CA ILE A 176 -3.20 -7.71 -8.44
C ILE A 176 -3.88 -7.10 -7.23
N GLY A 177 -4.56 -7.92 -6.42
CA GLY A 177 -5.21 -7.51 -5.17
C GLY A 177 -6.49 -8.27 -4.88
N SER A 178 -7.09 -8.01 -3.72
CA SER A 178 -8.36 -8.64 -3.33
C SER A 178 -9.49 -8.25 -4.29
N LEU A 179 -10.34 -9.24 -4.63
CA LEU A 179 -11.42 -9.09 -5.59
C LEU A 179 -12.73 -8.72 -4.88
N TYR A 180 -13.00 -7.45 -4.78
CA TYR A 180 -14.27 -6.92 -4.25
C TYR A 180 -14.81 -5.79 -5.14
N LYS A 181 -16.10 -5.51 -5.05
CA LYS A 181 -16.84 -4.64 -5.97
C LYS A 181 -16.17 -3.28 -6.23
N GLN A 182 -15.59 -2.64 -5.19
CA GLN A 182 -14.98 -1.32 -5.33
C GLN A 182 -13.68 -1.32 -6.18
N LYS A 183 -13.11 -2.50 -6.47
CA LYS A 183 -11.97 -2.62 -7.38
C LYS A 183 -12.35 -2.42 -8.85
N LYS A 184 -13.66 -2.57 -9.18
CA LYS A 184 -14.19 -2.40 -10.54
C LYS A 184 -13.47 -3.26 -11.59
N ILE A 185 -13.23 -4.53 -11.24
CA ILE A 185 -12.49 -5.44 -12.12
C ILE A 185 -13.20 -5.70 -13.45
N PHE A 186 -14.53 -5.62 -13.47
CA PHE A 186 -15.33 -5.79 -14.68
C PHE A 186 -15.04 -4.68 -15.71
N ASP A 187 -14.76 -3.44 -15.26
CA ASP A 187 -14.36 -2.36 -16.17
C ASP A 187 -13.07 -2.74 -16.95
N LEU A 188 -12.12 -3.40 -16.26
CA LEU A 188 -10.90 -3.90 -16.90
C LEU A 188 -11.19 -5.04 -17.88
N ILE A 189 -12.03 -6.00 -17.51
CA ILE A 189 -12.37 -7.16 -18.35
C ILE A 189 -13.11 -6.67 -19.61
N ASP A 190 -14.03 -5.71 -19.47
CA ASP A 190 -14.77 -5.14 -20.62
C ASP A 190 -13.85 -4.36 -21.57
N ALA A 191 -12.95 -3.53 -21.02
CA ALA A 191 -11.96 -2.83 -21.84
C ALA A 191 -11.05 -3.81 -22.58
N TYR A 192 -10.59 -4.86 -21.90
CA TYR A 192 -9.76 -5.90 -22.49
C TYR A 192 -10.49 -6.69 -23.59
N ARG A 193 -11.77 -7.02 -23.36
CA ARG A 193 -12.63 -7.67 -24.38
C ARG A 193 -12.71 -6.85 -25.67
N ILE A 194 -12.86 -5.51 -25.56
CA ILE A 194 -12.87 -4.61 -26.71
C ILE A 194 -11.52 -4.63 -27.45
N LEU A 195 -10.39 -4.65 -26.73
CA LEU A 195 -9.06 -4.73 -27.34
C LEU A 195 -8.88 -6.01 -28.17
N ILE A 196 -9.36 -7.16 -27.64
CA ILE A 196 -9.30 -8.45 -28.36
C ILE A 196 -10.19 -8.40 -29.60
N GLN A 197 -11.42 -7.93 -29.47
CA GLN A 197 -12.36 -7.82 -30.61
C GLN A 197 -11.82 -6.93 -31.74
N LYS A 198 -11.07 -5.88 -31.39
CA LYS A 198 -10.41 -5.00 -32.35
C LYS A 198 -9.06 -5.51 -32.85
N ASN A 199 -8.57 -6.66 -32.36
CA ASN A 199 -7.23 -7.20 -32.61
C ASN A 199 -6.11 -6.16 -32.37
N THR A 200 -6.26 -5.33 -31.32
CA THR A 200 -5.31 -4.25 -31.01
C THR A 200 -4.32 -4.63 -29.92
N THR A 201 -4.40 -5.84 -29.36
CA THR A 201 -3.44 -6.34 -28.36
C THR A 201 -3.13 -7.81 -28.55
N THR A 202 -1.89 -8.19 -28.28
CA THR A 202 -1.43 -9.57 -28.15
C THR A 202 -1.18 -9.96 -26.69
N LEU A 203 -1.29 -8.99 -25.76
CA LEU A 203 -1.07 -9.20 -24.33
C LEU A 203 -2.20 -10.01 -23.74
N LYS A 204 -1.88 -10.98 -22.88
CA LYS A 204 -2.88 -11.69 -22.07
C LYS A 204 -3.30 -10.86 -20.87
N LEU A 205 -4.52 -11.05 -20.37
CA LEU A 205 -4.92 -10.51 -19.08
C LEU A 205 -4.73 -11.56 -17.97
N GLU A 206 -3.99 -11.20 -16.94
CA GLU A 206 -3.75 -12.06 -15.77
C GLU A 206 -4.30 -11.41 -14.51
N ILE A 207 -5.23 -12.07 -13.84
CA ILE A 207 -5.90 -11.59 -12.63
C ILE A 207 -5.37 -12.38 -11.44
N ILE A 208 -4.65 -11.69 -10.53
CA ILE A 208 -4.06 -12.27 -9.33
C ILE A 208 -4.80 -11.74 -8.11
N GLY A 209 -5.48 -12.62 -7.41
CA GLY A 209 -6.23 -12.27 -6.21
C GLY A 209 -7.43 -13.16 -5.97
N ASP A 210 -8.03 -12.98 -4.80
CA ASP A 210 -9.22 -13.69 -4.36
C ASP A 210 -10.14 -12.72 -3.62
N GLY A 211 -11.41 -13.08 -3.44
CA GLY A 211 -12.40 -12.28 -2.74
C GLY A 211 -13.83 -12.54 -3.19
N GLU A 212 -14.75 -11.73 -2.70
CA GLU A 212 -16.20 -11.89 -2.91
C GLU A 212 -16.64 -11.89 -4.39
N GLU A 213 -15.86 -11.28 -5.28
CA GLU A 213 -16.15 -11.23 -6.72
C GLU A 213 -15.46 -12.35 -7.52
N PHE A 214 -14.71 -13.26 -6.89
CA PHE A 214 -13.94 -14.27 -7.63
C PHE A 214 -14.81 -15.14 -8.53
N ASP A 215 -15.88 -15.72 -8.00
CA ASP A 215 -16.77 -16.61 -8.75
C ASP A 215 -17.57 -15.82 -9.81
N ASN A 216 -17.98 -14.59 -9.52
CA ASN A 216 -18.65 -13.72 -10.49
C ASN A 216 -17.73 -13.42 -11.68
N ILE A 217 -16.46 -13.12 -11.44
CA ILE A 217 -15.46 -12.89 -12.48
C ILE A 217 -15.24 -14.15 -13.30
N LYS A 218 -15.09 -15.32 -12.65
CA LYS A 218 -14.91 -16.61 -13.32
C LYS A 218 -16.07 -16.92 -14.28
N ASN A 219 -17.30 -16.74 -13.81
CA ASN A 219 -18.51 -16.94 -14.62
C ASN A 219 -18.55 -15.96 -15.79
N TYR A 220 -18.25 -14.69 -15.56
CA TYR A 220 -18.23 -13.65 -16.59
C TYR A 220 -17.21 -13.95 -17.70
N ILE A 221 -16.01 -14.42 -17.34
CA ILE A 221 -14.97 -14.87 -18.29
C ILE A 221 -15.51 -16.01 -19.15
N TYR A 222 -16.20 -16.99 -18.55
CA TYR A 222 -16.76 -18.14 -19.25
C TYR A 222 -17.90 -17.74 -20.20
N GLU A 223 -18.86 -16.98 -19.74
CA GLU A 223 -20.04 -16.52 -20.52
C GLU A 223 -19.64 -15.67 -21.74
N ASN A 224 -18.51 -14.97 -21.66
CA ASN A 224 -17.99 -14.13 -22.75
C ASN A 224 -16.91 -14.83 -23.59
N ASN A 225 -16.67 -16.15 -23.42
CA ASN A 225 -15.68 -16.95 -24.15
C ASN A 225 -14.26 -16.38 -24.10
N LEU A 226 -13.83 -15.85 -22.93
CA LEU A 226 -12.53 -15.18 -22.71
C LEU A 226 -11.47 -16.11 -22.07
N GLN A 227 -11.75 -17.40 -21.85
CA GLN A 227 -10.89 -18.34 -21.09
C GLN A 227 -9.51 -18.52 -21.74
N ASN A 228 -9.39 -18.34 -23.06
CA ASN A 228 -8.13 -18.44 -23.78
C ASN A 228 -7.25 -17.17 -23.66
N ASN A 229 -7.84 -16.06 -23.23
CA ASN A 229 -7.23 -14.74 -23.20
C ASN A 229 -6.97 -14.24 -21.76
N ILE A 230 -7.81 -14.68 -20.80
CA ILE A 230 -7.76 -14.26 -19.40
C ILE A 230 -7.38 -15.43 -18.51
N VAL A 231 -6.37 -15.25 -17.67
CA VAL A 231 -5.96 -16.21 -16.66
C VAL A 231 -6.35 -15.69 -15.28
N LEU A 232 -7.20 -16.45 -14.57
CA LEU A 232 -7.59 -16.17 -13.19
C LEU A 232 -6.78 -17.05 -12.25
N HIS A 233 -5.78 -16.49 -11.58
CA HIS A 233 -4.81 -17.24 -10.79
C HIS A 233 -5.27 -17.58 -9.36
N GLY A 234 -6.27 -16.87 -8.82
CA GLY A 234 -6.55 -16.88 -7.39
C GLY A 234 -5.50 -16.12 -6.59
N SER A 235 -5.50 -16.30 -5.29
CA SER A 235 -4.54 -15.63 -4.38
C SER A 235 -3.16 -16.27 -4.48
N ILE A 236 -2.13 -15.44 -4.74
CA ILE A 236 -0.72 -15.88 -4.74
C ILE A 236 0.02 -15.05 -3.69
N THR A 237 0.43 -15.71 -2.60
CA THR A 237 1.25 -15.12 -1.53
C THR A 237 2.71 -15.54 -1.62
N ASP A 238 2.99 -16.62 -2.32
CA ASP A 238 4.34 -17.14 -2.55
C ASP A 238 5.06 -16.32 -3.63
N ASP A 239 6.09 -15.59 -3.21
CA ASP A 239 6.89 -14.74 -4.09
C ASP A 239 7.59 -15.51 -5.23
N SER A 240 7.88 -16.80 -5.07
CA SER A 240 8.46 -17.63 -6.12
C SER A 240 7.49 -17.91 -7.27
N LYS A 241 6.20 -18.06 -6.95
CA LYS A 241 5.12 -18.22 -7.93
C LYS A 241 4.69 -16.89 -8.55
N LEU A 242 4.78 -15.80 -7.78
CA LEU A 242 4.42 -14.46 -8.24
C LEU A 242 5.46 -13.86 -9.20
N LEU A 243 6.75 -14.10 -8.92
CA LEU A 243 7.86 -13.53 -9.70
C LEU A 243 7.75 -13.75 -11.21
N PRO A 244 7.48 -14.97 -11.76
CA PRO A 244 7.35 -15.17 -13.19
C PRO A 244 6.21 -14.38 -13.83
N ILE A 245 5.11 -14.15 -13.11
CA ILE A 245 3.98 -13.34 -13.59
C ILE A 245 4.38 -11.86 -13.63
N MET A 246 4.98 -11.36 -12.54
CA MET A 246 5.45 -9.98 -12.47
C MET A 246 6.56 -9.69 -13.49
N GLN A 247 7.42 -10.69 -13.78
CA GLN A 247 8.51 -10.56 -14.76
C GLN A 247 7.98 -10.32 -16.18
N ARG A 248 6.82 -10.89 -16.57
CA ARG A 248 6.23 -10.74 -17.89
C ARG A 248 5.15 -9.67 -18.03
N ALA A 249 4.74 -9.04 -16.92
CA ALA A 249 3.69 -8.04 -16.93
C ALA A 249 4.15 -6.72 -17.53
N ALA A 250 3.42 -6.15 -18.49
CA ALA A 250 3.67 -4.85 -19.10
C ALA A 250 3.07 -3.71 -18.26
N VAL A 251 1.86 -3.90 -17.74
CA VAL A 251 1.10 -2.90 -16.99
C VAL A 251 0.14 -3.56 -16.00
N CYS A 252 -0.06 -2.91 -14.88
CA CYS A 252 -1.11 -3.24 -13.93
C CYS A 252 -2.27 -2.26 -14.07
N VAL A 253 -3.49 -2.79 -14.03
CA VAL A 253 -4.71 -1.96 -14.05
C VAL A 253 -5.54 -2.25 -12.83
N SER A 254 -5.85 -1.24 -12.05
CA SER A 254 -6.78 -1.34 -10.92
C SER A 254 -7.73 -0.14 -10.96
N PRO A 255 -8.90 -0.26 -11.62
CA PRO A 255 -9.79 0.84 -11.91
C PRO A 255 -10.28 1.62 -10.69
N GLY A 256 -10.62 0.92 -9.62
CA GLY A 256 -11.26 1.51 -8.44
C GLY A 256 -10.35 1.82 -7.27
N GLN A 257 -9.10 1.32 -7.26
CA GLN A 257 -8.20 1.51 -6.12
C GLN A 257 -6.73 1.54 -6.51
N ALA A 258 -6.02 2.54 -5.98
CA ALA A 258 -4.56 2.67 -6.02
C ALA A 258 -4.00 2.57 -4.59
N GLY A 259 -3.72 1.35 -4.14
CA GLY A 259 -3.13 1.04 -2.83
C GLY A 259 -1.71 0.49 -2.98
N LEU A 260 -1.27 -0.38 -2.04
CA LEU A 260 0.07 -0.98 -2.05
C LEU A 260 0.42 -1.75 -3.33
N SER A 261 -0.59 -2.16 -4.12
CA SER A 261 -0.36 -2.73 -5.45
C SER A 261 0.42 -1.80 -6.38
N VAL A 262 0.32 -0.47 -6.21
CA VAL A 262 1.14 0.51 -6.97
C VAL A 262 2.62 0.28 -6.68
N GLN A 263 2.99 0.25 -5.39
CA GLN A 263 4.39 0.06 -5.00
C GLN A 263 4.90 -1.34 -5.35
N LYS A 264 4.04 -2.36 -5.18
CA LYS A 264 4.37 -3.73 -5.60
C LYS A 264 4.64 -3.79 -7.10
N CYS A 265 3.81 -3.18 -7.93
CA CYS A 265 4.03 -3.12 -9.38
C CYS A 265 5.29 -2.35 -9.74
N PHE A 266 5.51 -1.19 -9.14
CA PHE A 266 6.70 -0.37 -9.43
C PHE A 266 8.00 -1.07 -9.05
N SER A 267 8.01 -1.87 -7.95
CA SER A 267 9.18 -2.67 -7.58
C SER A 267 9.56 -3.73 -8.61
N TYR A 268 8.66 -4.07 -9.53
CA TYR A 268 8.88 -4.96 -10.67
C TYR A 268 8.89 -4.21 -12.02
N GLY A 269 9.06 -2.91 -12.02
CA GLY A 269 9.03 -2.11 -13.26
C GLY A 269 7.72 -2.26 -14.02
N ILE A 270 6.58 -2.32 -13.34
CA ILE A 270 5.26 -2.43 -13.97
C ILE A 270 4.55 -1.10 -13.78
N GLY A 271 4.22 -0.42 -14.89
CA GLY A 271 3.40 0.78 -14.85
C GLY A 271 2.00 0.53 -14.29
N PHE A 272 1.32 1.57 -13.83
CA PHE A 272 0.02 1.43 -13.18
C PHE A 272 -1.04 2.33 -13.80
N ILE A 273 -2.20 1.76 -14.16
CA ILE A 273 -3.35 2.50 -14.68
C ILE A 273 -4.49 2.49 -13.64
N THR A 274 -5.03 3.66 -13.35
CA THR A 274 -6.16 3.85 -12.44
C THR A 274 -6.93 5.13 -12.76
N THR A 275 -8.04 5.39 -12.05
CA THR A 275 -8.75 6.67 -12.13
C THR A 275 -8.17 7.69 -11.13
N GLN A 276 -8.28 8.99 -11.41
CA GLN A 276 -7.86 10.05 -10.48
C GLN A 276 -8.61 10.02 -9.13
N ASN A 277 -9.82 9.44 -9.11
CA ASN A 277 -10.66 9.33 -7.93
C ASN A 277 -10.59 7.93 -7.29
N ALA A 278 -9.61 7.11 -7.66
CA ALA A 278 -9.43 5.78 -7.07
C ALA A 278 -9.24 5.85 -5.54
N ILE A 279 -9.74 4.84 -4.84
CA ILE A 279 -9.54 4.70 -3.40
C ILE A 279 -8.05 4.54 -3.13
N THR A 280 -7.49 5.32 -2.22
CA THR A 280 -6.06 5.29 -1.94
C THR A 280 -5.74 5.66 -0.49
N GLY A 281 -4.62 5.14 0.02
CA GLY A 281 -3.97 5.59 1.26
C GLY A 281 -2.92 6.67 1.02
N GLY A 282 -2.73 7.09 -0.26
CA GLY A 282 -1.72 8.05 -0.71
C GLY A 282 -0.84 7.50 -1.85
N GLU A 283 -0.87 6.19 -2.10
CA GLU A 283 -0.02 5.54 -3.11
C GLU A 283 -0.28 6.06 -4.54
N ILE A 284 -1.46 6.63 -4.78
CA ILE A 284 -1.82 7.28 -6.05
C ILE A 284 -0.86 8.41 -6.44
N PHE A 285 -0.24 9.10 -5.46
CA PHE A 285 0.75 10.16 -5.70
C PHE A 285 2.07 9.65 -6.28
N SER A 286 2.29 8.35 -6.30
CA SER A 286 3.41 7.72 -6.99
C SER A 286 3.18 7.61 -8.51
N ILE A 287 1.93 7.70 -8.98
CA ILE A 287 1.58 7.59 -10.38
C ILE A 287 1.75 8.96 -11.04
N GLN A 288 2.66 9.03 -12.01
CA GLN A 288 2.91 10.20 -12.85
C GLN A 288 2.43 9.86 -14.27
N ASP A 289 1.40 10.59 -14.76
CA ASP A 289 0.75 10.29 -16.04
C ASP A 289 1.74 10.33 -17.21
N GLY A 290 1.77 9.25 -17.99
CA GLY A 290 2.70 9.06 -19.10
C GLY A 290 4.17 8.80 -18.71
N ILE A 291 4.49 8.69 -17.42
CA ILE A 291 5.85 8.46 -16.89
C ILE A 291 5.94 7.13 -16.14
N THR A 292 5.20 6.95 -15.07
CA THR A 292 5.18 5.71 -14.26
C THR A 292 3.87 4.94 -14.39
N GLY A 293 2.91 5.48 -15.13
CA GLY A 293 1.59 4.90 -15.37
C GLY A 293 0.69 5.89 -16.06
N SER A 294 -0.62 5.68 -15.95
CA SER A 294 -1.59 6.58 -16.56
C SER A 294 -2.86 6.70 -15.72
N PHE A 295 -3.48 7.87 -15.81
CA PHE A 295 -4.85 8.08 -15.37
C PHE A 295 -5.81 7.99 -16.54
N TYR A 296 -6.98 7.41 -16.31
CA TYR A 296 -8.09 7.44 -17.25
C TYR A 296 -9.33 8.08 -16.57
N ASP A 297 -10.27 8.55 -17.39
CA ASP A 297 -11.42 9.35 -16.92
C ASP A 297 -12.53 8.55 -16.21
N GLY A 298 -12.42 7.21 -16.21
CA GLY A 298 -13.39 6.27 -15.64
C GLY A 298 -14.31 5.64 -16.68
N SER A 299 -14.22 6.02 -17.95
CA SER A 299 -14.94 5.37 -19.05
C SER A 299 -14.17 4.16 -19.59
N ILE A 300 -14.90 3.16 -20.08
CA ILE A 300 -14.30 1.99 -20.73
C ILE A 300 -13.52 2.42 -21.98
N ASP A 301 -14.02 3.37 -22.76
CA ASP A 301 -13.37 3.84 -23.99
C ASP A 301 -12.00 4.47 -23.72
N ASP A 302 -11.89 5.30 -22.67
CA ASP A 302 -10.58 5.89 -22.32
C ASP A 302 -9.63 4.82 -21.73
N LEU A 303 -10.15 3.84 -20.97
CA LEU A 303 -9.34 2.71 -20.50
C LEU A 303 -8.81 1.88 -21.69
N VAL A 304 -9.63 1.60 -22.71
CA VAL A 304 -9.21 0.94 -23.95
C VAL A 304 -8.10 1.73 -24.63
N LYS A 305 -8.25 3.05 -24.75
CA LYS A 305 -7.23 3.94 -25.32
C LYS A 305 -5.92 3.88 -24.54
N LYS A 306 -5.96 3.95 -23.20
CA LYS A 306 -4.76 3.87 -22.37
C LYS A 306 -4.09 2.51 -22.48
N LEU A 307 -4.86 1.41 -22.50
CA LEU A 307 -4.33 0.07 -22.65
C LEU A 307 -3.71 -0.19 -24.03
N SER A 308 -4.29 0.36 -25.11
CA SER A 308 -3.75 0.19 -26.47
C SER A 308 -2.33 0.76 -26.64
N MET A 309 -1.93 1.74 -25.81
CA MET A 309 -0.57 2.27 -25.81
C MET A 309 0.48 1.21 -25.44
N TYR A 310 0.10 0.21 -24.65
CA TYR A 310 0.98 -0.88 -24.21
C TYR A 310 1.17 -1.98 -25.26
N SER A 311 0.59 -1.83 -26.46
CA SER A 311 0.94 -2.61 -27.64
C SER A 311 2.28 -2.14 -28.26
N ASP A 312 2.76 -0.95 -27.89
CA ASP A 312 4.08 -0.45 -28.27
C ASP A 312 5.13 -0.87 -27.22
N LEU A 313 6.08 -1.72 -27.64
CA LEU A 313 7.16 -2.21 -26.79
C LEU A 313 8.07 -1.09 -26.26
N ASN A 314 8.31 -0.03 -27.05
CA ASN A 314 9.13 1.09 -26.61
C ASN A 314 8.43 1.89 -25.53
N PHE A 315 7.11 2.06 -25.64
CA PHE A 315 6.31 2.65 -24.58
C PHE A 315 6.35 1.81 -23.30
N CYS A 316 6.15 0.49 -23.41
CA CYS A 316 6.25 -0.43 -22.28
C CYS A 316 7.60 -0.32 -21.55
N LYS A 317 8.71 -0.38 -22.31
CA LYS A 317 10.08 -0.26 -21.76
C LYS A 317 10.29 1.07 -21.05
N LYS A 318 9.86 2.17 -21.64
CA LYS A 318 9.98 3.52 -21.04
C LYS A 318 9.24 3.60 -19.70
N ILE A 319 7.97 3.19 -19.66
CA ILE A 319 7.17 3.19 -18.43
C ILE A 319 7.79 2.24 -17.39
N SER A 320 8.26 1.07 -17.80
CA SER A 320 8.88 0.07 -16.95
C SER A 320 10.11 0.61 -16.23
N ILE A 321 11.06 1.16 -16.96
CA ILE A 321 12.29 1.74 -16.40
C ILE A 321 11.95 2.88 -15.45
N ASN A 322 11.06 3.79 -15.84
CA ASN A 322 10.66 4.92 -14.99
C ASN A 322 9.99 4.47 -13.69
N SER A 323 9.10 3.48 -13.74
CA SER A 323 8.42 2.94 -12.56
C SER A 323 9.42 2.28 -11.61
N TYR A 324 10.35 1.50 -12.16
CA TYR A 324 11.41 0.83 -11.40
C TYR A 324 12.35 1.83 -10.72
N LEU A 325 12.83 2.84 -11.46
CA LEU A 325 13.67 3.90 -10.92
C LEU A 325 12.93 4.74 -9.87
N PHE A 326 11.65 5.02 -10.09
CA PHE A 326 10.84 5.73 -9.10
C PHE A 326 10.75 4.94 -7.79
N TYR A 327 10.48 3.63 -7.87
CA TYR A 327 10.44 2.79 -6.67
C TYR A 327 11.78 2.81 -5.94
N ASN A 328 12.89 2.54 -6.63
CA ASN A 328 14.20 2.45 -5.99
C ASN A 328 14.64 3.79 -5.36
N ASN A 329 14.38 4.90 -6.01
CA ASN A 329 14.84 6.21 -5.54
C ASN A 329 13.92 6.83 -4.48
N PHE A 330 12.64 6.44 -4.42
CA PHE A 330 11.65 7.15 -3.59
C PHE A 330 10.75 6.24 -2.73
N ARG A 331 10.74 4.92 -2.97
CA ARG A 331 9.79 4.00 -2.32
C ARG A 331 10.43 2.70 -1.82
N SER A 332 11.75 2.54 -2.01
CA SER A 332 12.47 1.36 -1.56
C SER A 332 12.41 1.18 -0.04
N LEU A 333 12.79 0.00 0.41
CA LEU A 333 12.87 -0.34 1.83
C LEU A 333 13.86 0.57 2.57
N ASP A 334 14.97 0.95 1.93
CA ASP A 334 15.97 1.84 2.52
C ASP A 334 15.40 3.24 2.77
N ILE A 335 14.69 3.79 1.78
CA ILE A 335 13.99 5.08 1.91
C ILE A 335 12.92 5.03 3.01
N TRP A 336 12.21 3.90 3.11
CA TRP A 336 11.25 3.70 4.21
C TRP A 336 11.96 3.69 5.56
N ASN A 337 13.07 2.96 5.70
CA ASN A 337 13.87 2.90 6.93
C ASN A 337 14.37 4.27 7.37
N GLU A 338 14.94 5.06 6.45
CA GLU A 338 15.40 6.41 6.74
C GLU A 338 14.27 7.29 7.28
N GLY A 339 13.12 7.26 6.63
CA GLY A 339 11.95 8.03 7.05
C GLY A 339 11.37 7.57 8.39
N PHE A 340 11.34 6.25 8.63
CA PHE A 340 10.81 5.65 9.85
C PHE A 340 11.72 5.93 11.06
N LEU A 341 13.03 5.80 10.89
CA LEU A 341 14.03 5.96 11.97
C LEU A 341 14.40 7.42 12.24
N ARG A 342 14.00 8.36 11.40
CA ARG A 342 14.44 9.77 11.47
C ARG A 342 14.28 10.40 12.86
N ASN A 343 13.22 10.07 13.57
CA ASN A 343 12.91 10.63 14.89
C ASN A 343 13.10 9.62 16.04
N ILE A 344 13.74 8.49 15.77
CA ILE A 344 14.06 7.44 16.74
C ILE A 344 15.59 7.43 16.91
N LYS A 345 16.06 7.92 18.07
CA LYS A 345 17.49 8.09 18.33
C LYS A 345 17.88 7.41 19.63
#